data_7627c77356b4eb87383069c359cc3a07
#
_entry.id   7627c77356b4eb87383069c359cc3a07
#
_cell.length_a   1.000
_cell.length_b   1.000
_cell.length_c   1.000
_cell.angle_alpha   90.00
_cell.angle_beta   90.00
_cell.angle_gamma   90.00
#
_symmetry.space_group_name_H-M   'P 1'
#
loop_
_entity.id
_entity.type
_entity.pdbx_description
1 polymer ?
#
loop_
_entity_poly.entity_id
_entity_poly.type
_entity_poly.pdbx_seq_one_letter_code
_entity_poly.pdbx_strand_id
1 'polypeptide(L)'
;MLSKIFEFFRVLGELRYLIPLMRYEFPSPDDNASLAHSFEETTEKFGTNNFIFFEDEVWTYKETNEAANVLANKLINDGVAHGDRVVLFMENRPDYIISILALNKIGAIGVLINTSLTGNPLVHCINSSDSKKCIVGAELASPLEEVLDEINIKDKSDIYWVKDGDDYECPEWASNLKQLLDGSESSNLSITDNVTAKDTAFYIFTSGTTGVPKAALFPNAKIIAASVNISKGGYRIDSSDCMYNCLPLYHSTGLMLGLCACVQVGAATFIRRKFSASAFWKEAKKFNTTAFVYVGELCRYLSFQEPSQEEVNNPVSKMVGNGLRPDLWDCFRNRFGVERIIEIYGASEGNALFMNLLNKD
;
A
#
# COMPACT_ATOMS: atom_id res chain seq x y z
N MET A 1 42.30 -11.35 4.51
CA MET A 1 41.91 -11.99 5.79
C MET A 1 41.01 -11.07 6.61
N LEU A 2 41.37 -9.82 6.85
CA LEU A 2 40.55 -8.83 7.61
C LEU A 2 39.16 -8.64 6.98
N SER A 3 39.02 -8.53 5.65
CA SER A 3 37.74 -8.36 4.95
C SER A 3 36.77 -9.52 5.22
N LYS A 4 37.25 -10.76 5.23
CA LYS A 4 36.44 -11.96 5.53
C LYS A 4 35.98 -11.99 7.00
N ILE A 5 36.80 -11.48 7.90
CA ILE A 5 36.47 -11.37 9.34
C ILE A 5 35.37 -10.30 9.52
N PHE A 6 35.48 -9.16 8.86
CA PHE A 6 34.43 -8.12 8.86
C PHE A 6 33.12 -8.63 8.28
N GLU A 7 33.18 -9.37 7.18
CA GLU A 7 32.02 -9.96 6.54
C GLU A 7 31.32 -11.01 7.46
N PHE A 8 32.11 -11.83 8.13
CA PHE A 8 31.60 -12.77 9.13
C PHE A 8 30.86 -12.09 10.28
N PHE A 9 31.45 -11.04 10.88
CA PHE A 9 30.78 -10.29 11.95
C PHE A 9 29.53 -9.55 11.46
N ARG A 10 29.51 -9.08 10.21
CA ARG A 10 28.34 -8.48 9.59
C ARG A 10 27.21 -9.49 9.43
N VAL A 11 27.51 -10.69 8.91
CA VAL A 11 26.53 -11.78 8.80
C VAL A 11 26.01 -12.20 10.18
N LEU A 12 26.88 -12.30 11.20
CA LEU A 12 26.44 -12.55 12.57
C LEU A 12 25.53 -11.45 13.12
N GLY A 13 25.82 -10.19 12.78
CA GLY A 13 24.96 -9.05 13.12
C GLY A 13 23.57 -9.14 12.49
N GLU A 14 23.46 -9.70 11.28
CA GLU A 14 22.18 -9.93 10.61
C GLU A 14 21.34 -11.03 11.30
N LEU A 15 22.00 -12.06 11.85
CA LEU A 15 21.31 -13.19 12.51
C LEU A 15 20.41 -12.74 13.67
N ARG A 16 20.77 -11.70 14.41
CA ARG A 16 19.94 -11.17 15.51
C ARG A 16 18.56 -10.70 15.05
N TYR A 17 18.42 -10.29 13.77
CA TYR A 17 17.16 -9.88 13.19
C TYR A 17 16.45 -11.03 12.47
N LEU A 18 17.22 -11.98 11.93
CA LEU A 18 16.67 -13.15 11.23
C LEU A 18 16.12 -14.19 12.21
N ILE A 19 16.76 -14.40 13.37
CA ILE A 19 16.29 -15.38 14.35
C ILE A 19 14.87 -15.10 14.84
N PRO A 20 14.48 -13.88 15.24
CA PRO A 20 13.09 -13.58 15.59
C PRO A 20 12.14 -13.81 14.43
N LEU A 21 12.57 -13.50 13.20
CA LEU A 21 11.76 -13.69 11.99
C LEU A 21 11.54 -15.19 11.69
N MET A 22 12.58 -16.01 11.85
CA MET A 22 12.48 -17.47 11.69
C MET A 22 11.61 -18.14 12.77
N ARG A 23 11.43 -17.48 13.91
CA ARG A 23 10.55 -17.93 15.00
C ARG A 23 9.14 -17.33 14.91
N TYR A 24 8.91 -16.43 13.96
CA TYR A 24 7.59 -15.87 13.76
C TYR A 24 6.65 -16.93 13.21
N GLU A 25 5.58 -17.20 13.93
CA GLU A 25 4.55 -18.13 13.50
C GLU A 25 3.61 -17.41 12.54
N PHE A 26 3.74 -17.72 11.27
CA PHE A 26 2.82 -17.21 10.26
C PHE A 26 1.47 -17.90 10.39
N PRO A 27 0.37 -17.17 10.16
CA PRO A 27 -0.95 -17.74 10.31
C PRO A 27 -1.18 -18.92 9.36
N SER A 28 -1.82 -19.95 9.88
CA SER A 28 -2.35 -21.06 9.08
C SER A 28 -3.50 -20.56 8.19
N PRO A 29 -3.82 -21.24 7.09
CA PRO A 29 -4.85 -20.78 6.15
C PRO A 29 -6.21 -20.48 6.79
N ASP A 30 -6.61 -21.26 7.79
CA ASP A 30 -7.91 -21.16 8.46
C ASP A 30 -7.89 -20.29 9.73
N ASP A 31 -6.73 -19.72 10.08
CA ASP A 31 -6.66 -18.81 11.21
C ASP A 31 -7.36 -17.48 10.87
N ASN A 32 -8.01 -16.89 11.86
CA ASN A 32 -8.62 -15.56 11.76
C ASN A 32 -7.50 -14.50 11.74
N ALA A 33 -6.97 -14.26 10.57
CA ALA A 33 -5.85 -13.35 10.37
C ALA A 33 -5.98 -12.64 9.02
N SER A 34 -5.97 -11.32 9.06
CA SER A 34 -6.09 -10.49 7.87
C SER A 34 -5.31 -9.17 8.03
N LEU A 35 -5.23 -8.40 6.96
CA LEU A 35 -4.70 -7.03 7.04
C LEU A 35 -5.53 -6.18 8.02
N ALA A 36 -6.86 -6.37 8.03
CA ALA A 36 -7.75 -5.66 8.93
C ALA A 36 -7.50 -6.03 10.40
N HIS A 37 -7.32 -7.32 10.73
CA HIS A 37 -6.91 -7.74 12.09
C HIS A 37 -5.59 -7.09 12.50
N SER A 38 -4.56 -7.16 11.64
CA SER A 38 -3.28 -6.53 11.92
C SER A 38 -3.42 -5.01 12.14
N PHE A 39 -4.33 -4.36 11.41
CA PHE A 39 -4.59 -2.94 11.57
C PHE A 39 -5.31 -2.61 12.88
N GLU A 40 -6.32 -3.40 13.25
CA GLU A 40 -7.05 -3.24 14.53
C GLU A 40 -6.12 -3.45 15.72
N GLU A 41 -5.33 -4.53 15.75
CA GLU A 41 -4.34 -4.80 16.79
C GLU A 41 -3.29 -3.67 16.90
N THR A 42 -2.88 -3.12 15.77
CA THR A 42 -1.93 -2.00 15.75
C THR A 42 -2.60 -0.72 16.23
N THR A 43 -3.87 -0.51 15.90
CA THR A 43 -4.66 0.62 16.39
C THR A 43 -4.87 0.57 17.90
N GLU A 44 -5.07 -0.61 18.48
CA GLU A 44 -5.15 -0.77 19.94
C GLU A 44 -3.86 -0.33 20.65
N LYS A 45 -2.70 -0.61 20.06
CA LYS A 45 -1.38 -0.30 20.62
C LYS A 45 -0.93 1.14 20.35
N PHE A 46 -1.26 1.67 19.17
CA PHE A 46 -0.71 2.92 18.64
C PHE A 46 -1.79 3.88 18.11
N GLY A 47 -3.03 3.77 18.58
CA GLY A 47 -4.20 4.49 18.04
C GLY A 47 -4.03 6.00 17.94
N THR A 48 -3.29 6.62 18.86
CA THR A 48 -3.02 8.07 18.87
C THR A 48 -1.82 8.49 18.01
N ASN A 49 -1.05 7.52 17.49
CA ASN A 49 0.07 7.84 16.61
C ASN A 49 -0.45 8.24 15.21
N ASN A 50 0.26 9.16 14.58
CA ASN A 50 0.01 9.49 13.19
C ASN A 50 0.26 8.25 12.32
N PHE A 51 -0.66 7.96 11.42
CA PHE A 51 -0.53 6.87 10.46
C PHE A 51 -0.31 7.40 9.04
N ILE A 52 -1.16 8.31 8.57
CA ILE A 52 -1.08 8.85 7.20
C ILE A 52 -0.74 10.32 7.26
N PHE A 53 0.29 10.71 6.52
CA PHE A 53 0.55 12.09 6.10
C PHE A 53 0.23 12.19 4.61
N PHE A 54 -0.63 13.12 4.24
CA PHE A 54 -1.01 13.35 2.85
C PHE A 54 -1.31 14.83 2.62
N GLU A 55 -0.54 15.49 1.77
CA GLU A 55 -0.66 16.93 1.52
C GLU A 55 -0.62 17.75 2.82
N ASP A 56 -1.73 18.35 3.24
CA ASP A 56 -1.85 19.05 4.52
C ASP A 56 -2.70 18.28 5.56
N GLU A 57 -3.10 17.06 5.22
CA GLU A 57 -3.88 16.17 6.10
C GLU A 57 -2.98 15.25 6.90
N VAL A 58 -3.39 14.99 8.14
CA VAL A 58 -2.78 14.00 9.02
C VAL A 58 -3.88 13.14 9.61
N TRP A 59 -3.74 11.82 9.50
CA TRP A 59 -4.67 10.86 10.04
C TRP A 59 -3.96 9.97 11.05
N THR A 60 -4.53 9.79 12.23
CA THR A 60 -4.07 8.81 13.21
C THR A 60 -4.53 7.39 12.83
N TYR A 61 -3.93 6.38 13.45
CA TYR A 61 -4.41 5.00 13.34
C TYR A 61 -5.87 4.88 13.72
N LYS A 62 -6.27 5.53 14.82
CA LYS A 62 -7.65 5.51 15.32
C LYS A 62 -8.63 6.14 14.33
N GLU A 63 -8.35 7.33 13.85
CA GLU A 63 -9.23 8.03 12.87
C GLU A 63 -9.37 7.22 11.58
N THR A 64 -8.28 6.62 11.11
CA THR A 64 -8.30 5.76 9.92
C THR A 64 -9.13 4.49 10.16
N ASN A 65 -9.01 3.88 11.35
CA ASN A 65 -9.80 2.70 11.71
C ASN A 65 -11.29 3.02 11.81
N GLU A 66 -11.64 4.11 12.47
CA GLU A 66 -13.02 4.57 12.59
C GLU A 66 -13.66 4.87 11.23
N ALA A 67 -12.92 5.56 10.34
CA ALA A 67 -13.38 5.82 8.97
C ALA A 67 -13.56 4.52 8.16
N ALA A 68 -12.65 3.56 8.31
CA ALA A 68 -12.78 2.25 7.67
C ALA A 68 -13.99 1.45 8.19
N ASN A 69 -14.28 1.54 9.50
CA ASN A 69 -15.48 0.91 10.10
C ASN A 69 -16.77 1.52 9.54
N VAL A 70 -16.83 2.85 9.45
CA VAL A 70 -17.98 3.57 8.87
C VAL A 70 -18.24 3.13 7.43
N LEU A 71 -17.18 3.06 6.60
CA LEU A 71 -17.31 2.61 5.21
C LEU A 71 -17.68 1.11 5.13
N ALA A 72 -17.10 0.27 5.98
CA ALA A 72 -17.41 -1.17 6.03
C ALA A 72 -18.88 -1.42 6.35
N ASN A 73 -19.43 -0.72 7.35
CA ASN A 73 -20.86 -0.79 7.70
C ASN A 73 -21.76 -0.36 6.53
N LYS A 74 -21.38 0.72 5.83
CA LYS A 74 -22.11 1.17 4.64
C LYS A 74 -22.12 0.10 3.55
N LEU A 75 -20.96 -0.51 3.25
CA LEU A 75 -20.85 -1.56 2.24
C LEU A 75 -21.71 -2.78 2.58
N ILE A 76 -21.73 -3.20 3.86
CA ILE A 76 -22.62 -4.29 4.34
C ILE A 76 -24.09 -3.91 4.11
N ASN A 77 -24.48 -2.70 4.50
CA ASN A 77 -25.87 -2.24 4.33
C ASN A 77 -26.30 -2.18 2.87
N ASP A 78 -25.34 -1.97 1.96
CA ASP A 78 -25.56 -1.97 0.51
C ASP A 78 -25.42 -3.37 -0.12
N GLY A 79 -25.36 -4.43 0.71
CA GLY A 79 -25.37 -5.81 0.27
C GLY A 79 -24.02 -6.37 -0.18
N VAL A 80 -22.91 -5.73 0.17
CA VAL A 80 -21.57 -6.32 -0.04
C VAL A 80 -21.35 -7.40 1.01
N ALA A 81 -21.08 -8.62 0.57
CA ALA A 81 -20.86 -9.78 1.41
C ALA A 81 -19.39 -10.26 1.32
N HIS A 82 -19.02 -11.16 2.23
CA HIS A 82 -17.73 -11.86 2.20
C HIS A 82 -17.49 -12.53 0.83
N GLY A 83 -16.31 -12.30 0.26
CA GLY A 83 -15.91 -12.81 -1.06
C GLY A 83 -16.43 -12.01 -2.26
N ASP A 84 -17.28 -11.01 -2.06
CA ASP A 84 -17.68 -10.10 -3.12
C ASP A 84 -16.50 -9.22 -3.59
N ARG A 85 -16.49 -8.90 -4.86
CA ARG A 85 -15.45 -8.05 -5.48
C ARG A 85 -15.97 -6.64 -5.64
N VAL A 86 -15.13 -5.67 -5.24
CA VAL A 86 -15.41 -4.23 -5.35
C VAL A 86 -14.23 -3.56 -6.04
N VAL A 87 -14.49 -2.91 -7.17
CA VAL A 87 -13.47 -2.13 -7.89
C VAL A 87 -13.05 -0.94 -7.05
N LEU A 88 -11.74 -0.71 -6.96
CA LEU A 88 -11.15 0.50 -6.41
C LEU A 88 -10.33 1.18 -7.51
N PHE A 89 -10.83 2.32 -8.00
CA PHE A 89 -10.23 3.10 -9.08
C PHE A 89 -10.02 4.54 -8.62
N MET A 90 -8.87 4.77 -7.98
CA MET A 90 -8.54 6.02 -7.29
C MET A 90 -7.03 6.20 -7.23
N GLU A 91 -6.52 7.43 -7.27
CA GLU A 91 -5.12 7.74 -6.99
C GLU A 91 -4.77 7.58 -5.50
N ASN A 92 -3.47 7.60 -5.17
CA ASN A 92 -2.99 7.50 -3.79
C ASN A 92 -3.55 8.66 -2.95
N ARG A 93 -4.33 8.34 -1.93
CA ARG A 93 -4.85 9.27 -0.92
C ARG A 93 -5.44 8.52 0.28
N PRO A 94 -5.79 9.19 1.41
CA PRO A 94 -6.35 8.52 2.59
C PRO A 94 -7.57 7.65 2.29
N ASP A 95 -8.50 8.11 1.45
CA ASP A 95 -9.70 7.36 1.06
C ASP A 95 -9.38 6.00 0.40
N TYR A 96 -8.24 5.91 -0.32
CA TYR A 96 -7.78 4.63 -0.88
C TYR A 96 -7.46 3.64 0.24
N ILE A 97 -6.72 4.09 1.25
CA ILE A 97 -6.32 3.26 2.39
C ILE A 97 -7.54 2.87 3.23
N ILE A 98 -8.43 3.81 3.49
CA ILE A 98 -9.71 3.58 4.18
C ILE A 98 -10.53 2.53 3.43
N SER A 99 -10.61 2.62 2.10
CA SER A 99 -11.36 1.68 1.26
C SER A 99 -10.79 0.25 1.30
N ILE A 100 -9.47 0.09 1.18
CA ILE A 100 -8.87 -1.27 1.26
C ILE A 100 -9.04 -1.90 2.65
N LEU A 101 -8.97 -1.10 3.72
CA LEU A 101 -9.20 -1.58 5.07
C LEU A 101 -10.68 -1.94 5.28
N ALA A 102 -11.61 -1.11 4.84
CA ALA A 102 -13.04 -1.37 4.94
C ALA A 102 -13.44 -2.67 4.23
N LEU A 103 -12.98 -2.86 2.99
CA LEU A 103 -13.21 -4.09 2.22
C LEU A 103 -12.62 -5.32 2.94
N ASN A 104 -11.40 -5.19 3.45
CA ASN A 104 -10.75 -6.30 4.14
C ASN A 104 -11.44 -6.66 5.47
N LYS A 105 -11.99 -5.67 6.21
CA LYS A 105 -12.77 -5.90 7.44
C LYS A 105 -14.00 -6.80 7.24
N ILE A 106 -14.63 -6.71 6.09
CA ILE A 106 -15.83 -7.50 5.76
C ILE A 106 -15.53 -8.74 4.91
N GLY A 107 -14.24 -9.03 4.67
CA GLY A 107 -13.81 -10.14 3.82
C GLY A 107 -14.16 -9.96 2.34
N ALA A 108 -14.48 -8.74 1.90
CA ALA A 108 -14.66 -8.43 0.49
C ALA A 108 -13.31 -8.22 -0.20
N ILE A 109 -13.27 -8.48 -1.50
CA ILE A 109 -12.06 -8.45 -2.31
C ILE A 109 -11.93 -7.08 -2.99
N GLY A 110 -10.89 -6.33 -2.64
CA GLY A 110 -10.56 -5.09 -3.34
C GLY A 110 -9.93 -5.38 -4.71
N VAL A 111 -10.59 -4.94 -5.77
CA VAL A 111 -10.08 -5.04 -7.15
C VAL A 111 -9.33 -3.77 -7.49
N LEU A 112 -8.01 -3.81 -7.33
CA LEU A 112 -7.15 -2.62 -7.42
C LEU A 112 -6.79 -2.33 -8.87
N ILE A 113 -7.40 -1.28 -9.42
CA ILE A 113 -7.24 -0.92 -10.85
C ILE A 113 -6.08 0.07 -11.01
N ASN A 114 -5.25 -0.18 -12.00
CA ASN A 114 -4.21 0.78 -12.41
C ASN A 114 -4.86 2.07 -12.92
N THR A 115 -4.53 3.18 -12.29
CA THR A 115 -5.11 4.51 -12.53
C THR A 115 -4.78 5.11 -13.91
N SER A 116 -3.84 4.51 -14.64
CA SER A 116 -3.52 4.91 -16.01
C SER A 116 -4.34 4.19 -17.09
N LEU A 117 -5.19 3.22 -16.72
CA LEU A 117 -6.02 2.49 -17.68
C LEU A 117 -7.20 3.32 -18.13
N THR A 118 -7.49 3.25 -19.43
CA THR A 118 -8.64 3.85 -20.10
C THR A 118 -9.18 2.88 -21.16
N GLY A 119 -10.41 3.10 -21.65
CA GLY A 119 -11.01 2.31 -22.73
C GLY A 119 -11.01 0.80 -22.47
N ASN A 120 -10.78 0.00 -23.52
CA ASN A 120 -10.86 -1.47 -23.48
C ASN A 120 -10.03 -2.15 -22.36
N PRO A 121 -8.78 -1.73 -22.03
CA PRO A 121 -8.04 -2.29 -20.89
C PRO A 121 -8.75 -2.07 -19.54
N LEU A 122 -9.39 -0.91 -19.34
CA LEU A 122 -10.15 -0.62 -18.13
C LEU A 122 -11.41 -1.49 -18.07
N VAL A 123 -12.18 -1.55 -19.17
CA VAL A 123 -13.34 -2.44 -19.32
C VAL A 123 -12.99 -3.88 -19.01
N HIS A 124 -11.87 -4.38 -19.58
CA HIS A 124 -11.42 -5.74 -19.35
C HIS A 124 -11.14 -6.02 -17.85
N CYS A 125 -10.41 -5.14 -17.17
CA CYS A 125 -10.10 -5.32 -15.76
C CYS A 125 -11.36 -5.33 -14.89
N ILE A 126 -12.29 -4.43 -15.14
CA ILE A 126 -13.56 -4.36 -14.39
C ILE A 126 -14.40 -5.61 -14.66
N ASN A 127 -14.65 -5.94 -15.91
CA ASN A 127 -15.56 -7.04 -16.28
C ASN A 127 -15.01 -8.41 -15.92
N SER A 128 -13.69 -8.64 -16.11
CA SER A 128 -13.05 -9.91 -15.75
C SER A 128 -12.98 -10.16 -14.25
N SER A 129 -13.10 -9.12 -13.43
CA SER A 129 -13.14 -9.27 -11.97
C SER A 129 -14.50 -9.72 -11.45
N ASP A 130 -15.56 -9.64 -12.26
CA ASP A 130 -16.94 -9.90 -11.86
C ASP A 130 -17.33 -9.10 -10.60
N SER A 131 -16.95 -7.83 -10.58
CA SER A 131 -17.19 -6.93 -9.45
C SER A 131 -18.65 -6.47 -9.41
N LYS A 132 -19.20 -6.38 -8.19
CA LYS A 132 -20.57 -5.90 -7.97
C LYS A 132 -20.66 -4.39 -7.83
N LYS A 133 -19.62 -3.76 -7.28
CA LYS A 133 -19.58 -2.33 -6.99
C LYS A 133 -18.26 -1.71 -7.39
N CYS A 134 -18.25 -0.39 -7.49
CA CYS A 134 -17.06 0.41 -7.80
C CYS A 134 -16.94 1.59 -6.83
N ILE A 135 -15.75 1.80 -6.30
CA ILE A 135 -15.38 3.03 -5.60
C ILE A 135 -14.41 3.79 -6.52
N VAL A 136 -14.83 4.95 -6.99
CA VAL A 136 -14.05 5.76 -7.93
C VAL A 136 -13.70 7.11 -7.32
N GLY A 137 -12.44 7.51 -7.46
CA GLY A 137 -11.99 8.86 -7.13
C GLY A 137 -12.48 9.89 -8.15
N ALA A 138 -12.80 11.09 -7.70
CA ALA A 138 -13.27 12.18 -8.55
C ALA A 138 -12.32 12.45 -9.73
N GLU A 139 -11.02 12.31 -9.50
CA GLU A 139 -9.95 12.51 -10.47
C GLU A 139 -9.93 11.47 -11.61
N LEU A 140 -10.62 10.33 -11.41
CA LEU A 140 -10.74 9.26 -12.39
C LEU A 140 -12.19 9.03 -12.88
N ALA A 141 -13.09 9.96 -12.57
CA ALA A 141 -14.48 9.88 -13.01
C ALA A 141 -14.61 9.90 -14.55
N SER A 142 -13.87 10.79 -15.23
CA SER A 142 -13.95 10.89 -16.70
C SER A 142 -13.51 9.61 -17.44
N PRO A 143 -12.35 8.97 -17.14
CA PRO A 143 -12.02 7.69 -17.75
C PRO A 143 -13.03 6.57 -17.49
N LEU A 144 -13.71 6.57 -16.34
CA LEU A 144 -14.76 5.59 -16.02
C LEU A 144 -16.03 5.88 -16.80
N GLU A 145 -16.42 7.16 -16.91
CA GLU A 145 -17.60 7.61 -17.66
C GLU A 145 -17.55 7.18 -19.13
N GLU A 146 -16.38 7.30 -19.76
CA GLU A 146 -16.15 6.89 -21.15
C GLU A 146 -16.47 5.41 -21.42
N VAL A 147 -16.46 4.57 -20.39
CA VAL A 147 -16.63 3.11 -20.51
C VAL A 147 -17.88 2.56 -19.79
N LEU A 148 -18.72 3.42 -19.22
CA LEU A 148 -19.90 2.99 -18.44
C LEU A 148 -20.83 2.04 -19.18
N ASP A 149 -21.03 2.27 -20.47
CA ASP A 149 -21.90 1.41 -21.29
C ASP A 149 -21.33 0.02 -21.55
N GLU A 150 -20.02 -0.15 -21.36
CA GLU A 150 -19.29 -1.39 -21.66
C GLU A 150 -18.97 -2.24 -20.41
N ILE A 151 -19.01 -1.64 -19.20
CA ILE A 151 -18.76 -2.35 -17.96
C ILE A 151 -20.02 -3.02 -17.40
N ASN A 152 -19.83 -4.04 -16.56
CA ASN A 152 -20.93 -4.81 -15.98
C ASN A 152 -21.62 -4.12 -14.80
N ILE A 153 -21.04 -3.06 -14.23
CA ILE A 153 -21.59 -2.28 -13.11
C ILE A 153 -22.39 -1.11 -13.70
N LYS A 154 -23.72 -1.20 -13.69
CA LYS A 154 -24.60 -0.26 -14.42
C LYS A 154 -25.47 0.59 -13.51
N ASP A 155 -25.72 0.14 -12.29
CA ASP A 155 -26.60 0.86 -11.38
C ASP A 155 -25.81 1.99 -10.68
N LYS A 156 -26.37 3.19 -10.67
CA LYS A 156 -25.81 4.34 -9.95
C LYS A 156 -25.55 4.03 -8.47
N SER A 157 -26.39 3.23 -7.84
CA SER A 157 -26.25 2.82 -6.44
C SER A 157 -25.06 1.89 -6.19
N ASP A 158 -24.47 1.33 -7.26
CA ASP A 158 -23.31 0.44 -7.20
C ASP A 158 -22.00 1.15 -7.51
N ILE A 159 -22.05 2.44 -7.83
CA ILE A 159 -20.87 3.27 -8.12
C ILE A 159 -20.77 4.39 -7.08
N TYR A 160 -19.79 4.29 -6.20
CA TYR A 160 -19.49 5.27 -5.17
C TYR A 160 -18.42 6.24 -5.69
N TRP A 161 -18.79 7.50 -5.81
CA TRP A 161 -17.88 8.57 -6.16
C TRP A 161 -17.32 9.21 -4.89
N VAL A 162 -15.99 9.34 -4.82
CA VAL A 162 -15.27 9.91 -3.68
C VAL A 162 -14.70 11.27 -4.09
N LYS A 163 -15.17 12.32 -3.40
CA LYS A 163 -14.77 13.72 -3.68
C LYS A 163 -13.26 13.89 -3.52
N ASP A 164 -12.66 14.72 -4.38
CA ASP A 164 -11.25 15.11 -4.35
C ASP A 164 -11.12 16.62 -4.56
N GLY A 165 -10.88 17.36 -3.48
CA GLY A 165 -10.89 18.82 -3.53
C GLY A 165 -12.28 19.42 -3.82
N ASP A 166 -12.32 20.72 -4.17
CA ASP A 166 -13.58 21.44 -4.42
C ASP A 166 -13.93 21.58 -5.89
N ASP A 167 -13.01 21.24 -6.80
CA ASP A 167 -13.16 21.42 -8.24
C ASP A 167 -14.03 20.34 -8.93
N TYR A 168 -14.45 19.31 -8.18
CA TYR A 168 -15.19 18.17 -8.71
C TYR A 168 -16.61 18.10 -8.15
N GLU A 169 -17.59 17.89 -9.03
CA GLU A 169 -18.97 17.59 -8.70
C GLU A 169 -19.28 16.11 -8.93
N CYS A 170 -20.13 15.53 -8.07
CA CYS A 170 -20.55 14.14 -8.23
C CYS A 170 -21.40 14.00 -9.50
N PRO A 171 -20.99 13.14 -10.44
CA PRO A 171 -21.74 12.95 -11.67
C PRO A 171 -23.08 12.24 -11.44
N GLU A 172 -24.03 12.42 -12.35
CA GLU A 172 -25.37 11.83 -12.23
C GLU A 172 -25.38 10.30 -12.22
N TRP A 173 -24.37 9.67 -12.82
CA TRP A 173 -24.22 8.23 -12.91
C TRP A 173 -23.58 7.57 -11.67
N ALA A 174 -23.18 8.34 -10.66
CA ALA A 174 -22.59 7.83 -9.42
C ALA A 174 -23.27 8.39 -8.16
N SER A 175 -23.02 7.79 -7.03
CA SER A 175 -23.49 8.22 -5.72
C SER A 175 -22.35 8.82 -4.91
N ASN A 176 -22.55 10.00 -4.33
CA ASN A 176 -21.52 10.65 -3.49
C ASN A 176 -21.33 9.89 -2.18
N LEU A 177 -20.19 9.21 -2.04
CA LEU A 177 -19.89 8.36 -0.91
C LEU A 177 -19.97 9.14 0.42
N LYS A 178 -19.40 10.33 0.50
CA LYS A 178 -19.40 11.13 1.72
C LYS A 178 -20.81 11.42 2.26
N GLN A 179 -21.77 11.67 1.36
CA GLN A 179 -23.15 11.90 1.73
C GLN A 179 -23.87 10.64 2.26
N LEU A 180 -23.36 9.46 1.85
CA LEU A 180 -23.94 8.18 2.23
C LEU A 180 -23.40 7.63 3.55
N LEU A 181 -22.31 8.22 4.09
CA LEU A 181 -21.66 7.75 5.32
C LEU A 181 -22.27 8.34 6.60
N ASP A 182 -23.16 9.31 6.51
CA ASP A 182 -23.75 10.01 7.66
C ASP A 182 -24.51 9.02 8.57
N GLY A 183 -24.19 9.04 9.88
CA GLY A 183 -24.86 8.23 10.91
C GLY A 183 -24.41 6.77 11.01
N SER A 184 -23.39 6.36 10.28
CA SER A 184 -22.85 4.99 10.37
C SER A 184 -21.99 4.81 11.63
N GLU A 185 -22.03 3.59 12.20
CA GLU A 185 -21.24 3.24 13.39
C GLU A 185 -19.75 3.13 13.09
N SER A 186 -18.89 3.63 13.99
CA SER A 186 -17.44 3.66 13.84
C SER A 186 -16.69 2.64 14.69
N SER A 187 -17.39 1.82 15.49
CA SER A 187 -16.78 0.75 16.27
C SER A 187 -16.34 -0.43 15.40
N ASN A 188 -15.37 -1.22 15.87
CA ASN A 188 -14.90 -2.41 15.17
C ASN A 188 -16.05 -3.41 14.94
N LEU A 189 -16.04 -4.02 13.76
CA LEU A 189 -17.09 -4.93 13.33
C LEU A 189 -16.76 -6.37 13.78
N SER A 190 -17.70 -7.05 14.44
CA SER A 190 -17.52 -8.46 14.80
C SER A 190 -17.36 -9.39 13.60
N ILE A 191 -17.82 -9.00 12.42
CA ILE A 191 -17.64 -9.80 11.20
C ILE A 191 -16.18 -9.90 10.78
N THR A 192 -15.31 -8.93 11.16
CA THR A 192 -13.88 -8.97 10.91
C THR A 192 -13.25 -10.24 11.47
N ASP A 193 -13.72 -10.73 12.63
CA ASP A 193 -13.25 -11.97 13.26
C ASP A 193 -13.44 -13.23 12.41
N ASN A 194 -14.26 -13.16 11.36
CA ASN A 194 -14.51 -14.27 10.45
C ASN A 194 -13.60 -14.26 9.21
N VAL A 195 -12.79 -13.21 9.04
CA VAL A 195 -11.87 -13.09 7.89
C VAL A 195 -10.61 -13.89 8.15
N THR A 196 -10.30 -14.85 7.28
CA THR A 196 -9.21 -15.80 7.47
C THR A 196 -7.97 -15.47 6.63
N ALA A 197 -6.85 -16.09 6.99
CA ALA A 197 -5.58 -15.94 6.28
C ALA A 197 -5.63 -16.39 4.81
N LYS A 198 -6.46 -17.39 4.47
CA LYS A 198 -6.66 -17.88 3.10
C LYS A 198 -7.55 -16.97 2.26
N ASP A 199 -8.38 -16.12 2.89
CA ASP A 199 -9.29 -15.27 2.15
C ASP A 199 -8.50 -14.28 1.27
N THR A 200 -8.94 -14.16 0.02
CA THR A 200 -8.34 -13.21 -0.91
C THR A 200 -8.73 -11.80 -0.52
N ALA A 201 -7.74 -10.96 -0.21
CA ALA A 201 -7.95 -9.56 0.11
C ALA A 201 -8.02 -8.69 -1.14
N PHE A 202 -7.13 -8.95 -2.12
CA PHE A 202 -6.99 -8.09 -3.29
C PHE A 202 -6.80 -8.88 -4.58
N TYR A 203 -7.32 -8.30 -5.68
CA TYR A 203 -6.90 -8.58 -7.04
C TYR A 203 -5.98 -7.44 -7.49
N ILE A 204 -4.77 -7.78 -7.94
CA ILE A 204 -3.81 -6.82 -8.52
C ILE A 204 -3.57 -7.24 -9.96
N PHE A 205 -3.87 -6.36 -10.90
CA PHE A 205 -3.67 -6.65 -12.31
C PHE A 205 -2.21 -6.47 -12.71
N THR A 206 -1.68 -7.47 -13.40
CA THR A 206 -0.32 -7.46 -13.95
C THR A 206 -0.36 -7.50 -15.48
N SER A 207 0.66 -6.93 -16.12
CA SER A 207 0.82 -7.02 -17.58
C SER A 207 1.21 -8.45 -17.93
N GLY A 208 0.22 -9.27 -18.27
CA GLY A 208 0.47 -10.64 -18.72
C GLY A 208 1.30 -10.68 -20.01
N THR A 209 2.05 -11.76 -20.22
CA THR A 209 2.83 -12.03 -21.43
C THR A 209 1.97 -12.05 -22.72
N THR A 210 0.66 -12.12 -22.57
CA THR A 210 -0.34 -12.16 -23.66
C THR A 210 -0.92 -10.79 -24.02
N GLY A 211 -0.44 -9.69 -23.41
CA GLY A 211 -0.87 -8.32 -23.70
C GLY A 211 -2.16 -7.86 -22.98
N VAL A 212 -2.93 -8.79 -22.39
CA VAL A 212 -4.14 -8.46 -21.63
C VAL A 212 -3.85 -8.58 -20.14
N PRO A 213 -4.17 -7.58 -19.31
CA PRO A 213 -3.95 -7.65 -17.86
C PRO A 213 -4.63 -8.87 -17.23
N LYS A 214 -3.93 -9.55 -16.33
CA LYS A 214 -4.45 -10.69 -15.55
C LYS A 214 -4.47 -10.37 -14.08
N ALA A 215 -5.53 -10.77 -13.39
CA ALA A 215 -5.64 -10.58 -11.94
C ALA A 215 -4.77 -11.62 -11.20
N ALA A 216 -3.80 -11.14 -10.44
CA ALA A 216 -3.08 -11.91 -9.44
C ALA A 216 -3.85 -11.83 -8.11
N LEU A 217 -4.07 -12.98 -7.47
CA LEU A 217 -4.81 -13.07 -6.21
C LEU A 217 -3.85 -12.90 -5.03
N PHE A 218 -4.22 -12.03 -4.11
CA PHE A 218 -3.45 -11.75 -2.90
C PHE A 218 -4.26 -12.17 -1.66
N PRO A 219 -4.06 -13.39 -1.14
CA PRO A 219 -4.65 -13.80 0.13
C PRO A 219 -4.00 -13.04 1.29
N ASN A 220 -4.74 -12.91 2.40
CA ASN A 220 -4.26 -12.24 3.62
C ASN A 220 -2.94 -12.83 4.12
N ALA A 221 -2.77 -14.15 4.10
CA ALA A 221 -1.52 -14.82 4.46
C ALA A 221 -0.30 -14.28 3.69
N LYS A 222 -0.45 -14.04 2.38
CA LYS A 222 0.62 -13.49 1.53
C LYS A 222 0.96 -12.05 1.92
N ILE A 223 -0.07 -11.24 2.22
CA ILE A 223 0.10 -9.85 2.64
C ILE A 223 0.82 -9.78 3.98
N ILE A 224 0.36 -10.57 4.97
CA ILE A 224 0.96 -10.63 6.30
C ILE A 224 2.43 -11.10 6.19
N ALA A 225 2.67 -12.19 5.47
CA ALA A 225 4.02 -12.73 5.31
C ALA A 225 4.98 -11.72 4.65
N ALA A 226 4.55 -11.06 3.58
CA ALA A 226 5.37 -10.06 2.90
C ALA A 226 5.64 -8.85 3.80
N SER A 227 4.60 -8.29 4.43
CA SER A 227 4.72 -7.09 5.26
C SER A 227 5.55 -7.31 6.52
N VAL A 228 5.42 -8.46 7.19
CA VAL A 228 6.24 -8.83 8.37
C VAL A 228 7.72 -9.02 7.98
N ASN A 229 7.99 -9.76 6.89
CA ASN A 229 9.36 -9.97 6.43
C ASN A 229 10.03 -8.65 6.02
N ILE A 230 9.31 -7.78 5.36
CA ILE A 230 9.83 -6.49 4.87
C ILE A 230 10.00 -5.50 6.03
N SER A 231 9.03 -5.35 6.93
CA SER A 231 9.13 -4.41 8.04
C SER A 231 10.25 -4.78 9.03
N LYS A 232 10.30 -6.05 9.46
CA LYS A 232 11.23 -6.53 10.49
C LYS A 232 12.59 -6.97 9.90
N GLY A 233 12.60 -7.65 8.77
CA GLY A 233 13.82 -8.14 8.11
C GLY A 233 14.43 -7.14 7.14
N GLY A 234 13.63 -6.57 6.25
CA GLY A 234 14.04 -5.59 5.25
C GLY A 234 14.42 -4.26 5.85
N TYR A 235 13.44 -3.40 6.09
CA TYR A 235 13.64 -2.04 6.63
C TYR A 235 14.20 -2.03 8.05
N ARG A 236 13.69 -2.90 8.91
CA ARG A 236 13.87 -2.84 10.36
C ARG A 236 13.28 -1.56 10.93
N ILE A 237 12.04 -1.28 10.54
CA ILE A 237 11.26 -0.14 11.04
C ILE A 237 10.49 -0.52 12.30
N ASP A 238 10.15 0.50 13.07
CA ASP A 238 9.29 0.42 14.25
C ASP A 238 8.30 1.61 14.27
N SER A 239 7.56 1.77 15.35
CA SER A 239 6.53 2.80 15.49
C SER A 239 7.04 4.25 15.50
N SER A 240 8.35 4.47 15.56
CA SER A 240 8.97 5.80 15.45
C SER A 240 9.33 6.18 14.02
N ASP A 241 9.28 5.22 13.08
CA ASP A 241 9.61 5.45 11.68
C ASP A 241 8.45 6.05 10.88
N CYS A 242 8.78 6.72 9.80
CA CYS A 242 7.85 7.20 8.79
C CYS A 242 8.31 6.80 7.39
N MET A 243 7.42 6.16 6.64
CA MET A 243 7.69 5.70 5.28
C MET A 243 7.36 6.76 4.24
N TYR A 244 8.31 7.10 3.37
CA TYR A 244 8.00 7.84 2.14
C TYR A 244 7.48 6.86 1.09
N ASN A 245 6.19 6.94 0.76
CA ASN A 245 5.53 6.07 -0.21
C ASN A 245 4.88 6.88 -1.34
N CYS A 246 5.56 6.98 -2.46
CA CYS A 246 5.07 7.62 -3.68
C CYS A 246 4.74 6.61 -4.79
N LEU A 247 4.82 5.32 -4.49
CA LEU A 247 4.45 4.28 -5.44
C LEU A 247 2.94 4.05 -5.43
N PRO A 248 2.35 3.66 -6.57
CA PRO A 248 0.93 3.40 -6.64
C PRO A 248 0.49 2.32 -5.64
N LEU A 249 -0.57 2.60 -4.88
CA LEU A 249 -1.15 1.65 -3.92
C LEU A 249 -1.93 0.52 -4.62
N TYR A 250 -2.30 0.68 -5.88
CA TYR A 250 -2.85 -0.43 -6.68
C TYR A 250 -1.78 -1.46 -7.09
N HIS A 251 -0.49 -1.20 -6.82
CA HIS A 251 0.61 -2.11 -7.13
C HIS A 251 1.20 -2.71 -5.86
N SER A 252 1.57 -3.99 -5.93
CA SER A 252 2.08 -4.74 -4.77
C SER A 252 3.26 -4.08 -4.04
N THR A 253 4.14 -3.36 -4.76
CA THR A 253 5.30 -2.70 -4.15
C THR A 253 4.86 -1.55 -3.23
N GLY A 254 4.03 -0.62 -3.72
CA GLY A 254 3.51 0.49 -2.91
C GLY A 254 2.61 0.01 -1.76
N LEU A 255 1.77 -0.98 -2.04
CA LEU A 255 0.84 -1.54 -1.07
C LEU A 255 1.54 -2.35 0.02
N MET A 256 2.22 -3.44 -0.36
CA MET A 256 2.76 -4.39 0.64
C MET A 256 4.07 -3.92 1.26
N LEU A 257 5.00 -3.41 0.46
CA LEU A 257 6.32 -2.99 0.94
C LEU A 257 6.30 -1.58 1.54
N GLY A 258 5.41 -0.72 1.07
CA GLY A 258 5.21 0.62 1.62
C GLY A 258 4.20 0.63 2.77
N LEU A 259 2.92 0.51 2.45
CA LEU A 259 1.82 0.70 3.40
C LEU A 259 1.70 -0.43 4.44
N CYS A 260 1.54 -1.69 3.98
CA CYS A 260 1.30 -2.81 4.91
C CYS A 260 2.50 -3.08 5.83
N ALA A 261 3.73 -2.76 5.40
CA ALA A 261 4.91 -2.84 6.25
C ALA A 261 4.81 -1.89 7.46
N CYS A 262 4.24 -0.68 7.28
CA CYS A 262 4.01 0.26 8.36
C CYS A 262 2.95 -0.25 9.34
N VAL A 263 1.86 -0.82 8.82
CA VAL A 263 0.79 -1.42 9.64
C VAL A 263 1.34 -2.45 10.63
N GLN A 264 2.28 -3.29 10.22
CA GLN A 264 2.83 -4.35 11.08
C GLN A 264 3.60 -3.89 12.32
N VAL A 265 3.98 -2.61 12.37
CA VAL A 265 4.86 -2.09 13.42
C VAL A 265 4.38 -0.77 14.03
N GLY A 266 3.26 -0.24 13.57
CA GLY A 266 2.73 1.06 14.04
C GLY A 266 3.48 2.28 13.51
N ALA A 267 4.21 2.15 12.39
CA ALA A 267 4.94 3.22 11.74
C ALA A 267 4.00 4.15 10.94
N ALA A 268 4.39 5.40 10.76
CA ALA A 268 3.67 6.31 9.88
C ALA A 268 4.01 6.09 8.40
N THR A 269 3.16 6.58 7.51
CA THR A 269 3.43 6.64 6.08
C THR A 269 3.07 8.01 5.52
N PHE A 270 4.00 8.67 4.84
CA PHE A 270 3.70 9.78 3.96
C PHE A 270 3.39 9.23 2.58
N ILE A 271 2.16 9.40 2.13
CA ILE A 271 1.72 9.00 0.79
C ILE A 271 1.70 10.20 -0.14
N ARG A 272 2.11 9.96 -1.38
CA ARG A 272 2.11 10.99 -2.42
C ARG A 272 1.35 10.49 -3.64
N ARG A 273 0.56 11.37 -4.26
CA ARG A 273 -0.20 11.02 -5.50
C ARG A 273 0.75 10.56 -6.61
N LYS A 274 1.73 11.39 -6.92
CA LYS A 274 2.70 11.14 -7.99
C LYS A 274 4.11 11.53 -7.53
N PHE A 275 5.09 10.73 -7.90
CA PHE A 275 6.48 11.01 -7.61
C PHE A 275 6.95 12.37 -8.17
N SER A 276 7.77 13.07 -7.40
CA SER A 276 8.48 14.29 -7.83
C SER A 276 9.89 14.27 -7.27
N ALA A 277 10.89 14.18 -8.15
CA ALA A 277 12.28 14.15 -7.74
C ALA A 277 12.71 15.49 -7.08
N SER A 278 12.19 16.62 -7.56
CA SER A 278 12.51 17.95 -7.02
C SER A 278 11.87 18.24 -5.66
N ALA A 279 10.77 17.57 -5.32
CA ALA A 279 10.08 17.75 -4.03
C ALA A 279 10.57 16.77 -2.96
N PHE A 280 11.16 15.64 -3.37
CA PHE A 280 11.42 14.46 -2.52
C PHE A 280 12.15 14.82 -1.19
N TRP A 281 13.31 15.45 -1.25
CA TRP A 281 14.10 15.72 -0.04
C TRP A 281 13.44 16.76 0.88
N LYS A 282 12.76 17.75 0.30
CA LYS A 282 11.99 18.75 1.06
C LYS A 282 10.83 18.08 1.82
N GLU A 283 10.10 17.21 1.16
CA GLU A 283 8.99 16.45 1.77
C GLU A 283 9.52 15.45 2.80
N ALA A 284 10.64 14.77 2.51
CA ALA A 284 11.28 13.87 3.44
C ALA A 284 11.62 14.57 4.77
N LYS A 285 12.13 15.79 4.72
CA LYS A 285 12.37 16.62 5.91
C LYS A 285 11.08 17.09 6.56
N LYS A 286 10.10 17.58 5.78
CA LYS A 286 8.82 18.09 6.30
C LYS A 286 8.10 17.03 7.15
N PHE A 287 8.06 15.81 6.66
CA PHE A 287 7.32 14.70 7.29
C PHE A 287 8.22 13.75 8.09
N ASN A 288 9.50 14.08 8.23
CA ASN A 288 10.51 13.27 8.92
C ASN A 288 10.48 11.80 8.47
N THR A 289 10.46 11.56 7.16
CA THR A 289 10.41 10.19 6.63
C THR A 289 11.78 9.52 6.75
N THR A 290 11.85 8.45 7.54
CA THR A 290 13.07 7.70 7.84
C THR A 290 13.29 6.52 6.91
N ALA A 291 12.25 6.09 6.23
CA ALA A 291 12.26 4.96 5.31
C ALA A 291 11.68 5.36 3.93
N PHE A 292 12.12 4.67 2.87
CA PHE A 292 11.69 4.92 1.49
C PHE A 292 11.43 3.60 0.77
N VAL A 293 10.24 3.46 0.17
CA VAL A 293 9.94 2.37 -0.77
C VAL A 293 10.20 2.81 -2.20
N TYR A 294 11.04 2.07 -2.95
CA TYR A 294 11.48 2.52 -4.27
C TYR A 294 11.31 1.49 -5.38
N VAL A 295 11.33 2.00 -6.60
CA VAL A 295 11.72 1.28 -7.80
C VAL A 295 12.93 1.98 -8.41
N GLY A 296 13.83 1.24 -9.06
CA GLY A 296 15.14 1.76 -9.50
C GLY A 296 15.07 3.02 -10.35
N GLU A 297 14.00 3.21 -11.11
CA GLU A 297 13.80 4.41 -11.93
C GLU A 297 13.64 5.69 -11.07
N LEU A 298 12.96 5.61 -9.93
CA LEU A 298 12.87 6.74 -9.00
C LEU A 298 14.25 7.10 -8.44
N CYS A 299 15.04 6.10 -8.11
CA CYS A 299 16.41 6.29 -7.64
C CYS A 299 17.27 6.97 -8.71
N ARG A 300 17.10 6.60 -9.98
CA ARG A 300 17.76 7.25 -11.11
C ARG A 300 17.38 8.73 -11.20
N TYR A 301 16.09 9.06 -11.12
CA TYR A 301 15.67 10.47 -11.14
C TYR A 301 16.21 11.28 -9.97
N LEU A 302 16.27 10.73 -8.76
CA LEU A 302 16.85 11.39 -7.60
C LEU A 302 18.36 11.64 -7.77
N SER A 303 19.10 10.65 -8.31
CA SER A 303 20.55 10.78 -8.50
C SER A 303 20.94 11.83 -9.53
N PHE A 304 20.07 12.11 -10.52
CA PHE A 304 20.30 13.12 -11.56
C PHE A 304 19.90 14.54 -11.14
N GLN A 305 19.27 14.71 -9.95
CA GLN A 305 19.03 16.07 -9.46
C GLN A 305 20.35 16.76 -9.09
N GLU A 306 20.44 18.05 -9.38
CA GLU A 306 21.54 18.85 -8.88
C GLU A 306 21.58 18.84 -7.34
N PRO A 307 22.77 18.81 -6.72
CA PRO A 307 22.87 18.84 -5.27
C PRO A 307 22.12 20.01 -4.65
N SER A 308 21.35 19.74 -3.60
CA SER A 308 20.53 20.75 -2.92
C SER A 308 20.77 20.74 -1.41
N GLN A 309 20.44 21.86 -0.75
CA GLN A 309 20.48 21.95 0.71
C GLN A 309 19.43 21.01 1.37
N GLU A 310 18.40 20.64 0.62
CA GLU A 310 17.34 19.77 1.12
C GLU A 310 17.80 18.33 1.30
N GLU A 311 18.77 17.87 0.51
CA GLU A 311 19.31 16.51 0.67
C GLU A 311 20.30 16.38 1.84
N VAL A 312 20.87 17.51 2.31
CA VAL A 312 21.84 17.51 3.42
C VAL A 312 21.10 17.25 4.74
N ASN A 313 21.57 16.29 5.52
CA ASN A 313 20.96 15.88 6.79
C ASN A 313 19.47 15.49 6.62
N ASN A 314 19.11 14.85 5.49
CA ASN A 314 17.79 14.28 5.32
C ASN A 314 17.60 13.07 6.27
N PRO A 315 16.35 12.77 6.70
CA PRO A 315 16.09 11.71 7.68
C PRO A 315 16.08 10.30 7.08
N VAL A 316 16.09 10.14 5.74
CA VAL A 316 15.96 8.82 5.08
C VAL A 316 17.21 7.99 5.31
N SER A 317 17.12 7.00 6.17
CA SER A 317 18.23 6.09 6.51
C SER A 317 18.04 4.67 5.99
N LYS A 318 16.82 4.31 5.59
CA LYS A 318 16.44 2.96 5.20
C LYS A 318 15.68 2.99 3.89
N MET A 319 15.99 2.07 2.96
CA MET A 319 15.21 1.93 1.74
C MET A 319 15.10 0.47 1.31
N VAL A 320 13.92 0.09 0.81
CA VAL A 320 13.65 -1.23 0.24
C VAL A 320 12.93 -1.08 -1.08
N GLY A 321 13.33 -1.83 -2.06
CA GLY A 321 12.69 -1.82 -3.38
C GLY A 321 13.35 -2.79 -4.34
N ASN A 322 13.20 -2.52 -5.61
CA ASN A 322 13.76 -3.35 -6.68
C ASN A 322 14.30 -2.52 -7.84
N GLY A 323 15.32 -3.03 -8.49
CA GLY A 323 15.90 -2.44 -9.69
C GLY A 323 16.88 -1.30 -9.43
N LEU A 324 17.46 -1.17 -8.24
CA LEU A 324 18.54 -0.25 -7.97
C LEU A 324 19.80 -0.73 -8.68
N ARG A 325 20.30 0.08 -9.59
CA ARG A 325 21.51 -0.22 -10.35
C ARG A 325 22.76 -0.12 -9.46
N PRO A 326 23.78 -0.99 -9.65
CA PRO A 326 25.01 -0.93 -8.85
C PRO A 326 25.71 0.44 -8.88
N ASP A 327 25.69 1.13 -10.02
CA ASP A 327 26.28 2.46 -10.18
C ASP A 327 25.58 3.55 -9.35
N LEU A 328 24.33 3.33 -8.93
CA LEU A 328 23.57 4.26 -8.09
C LEU A 328 23.71 3.94 -6.59
N TRP A 329 24.15 2.74 -6.23
CA TRP A 329 24.26 2.31 -4.84
C TRP A 329 25.14 3.24 -4.00
N ASP A 330 26.31 3.56 -4.53
CA ASP A 330 27.26 4.48 -3.88
C ASP A 330 26.69 5.90 -3.76
N CYS A 331 25.90 6.35 -4.73
CA CYS A 331 25.22 7.64 -4.65
C CYS A 331 24.29 7.69 -3.45
N PHE A 332 23.44 6.67 -3.25
CA PHE A 332 22.51 6.63 -2.12
C PHE A 332 23.22 6.55 -0.78
N ARG A 333 24.33 5.81 -0.70
CA ARG A 333 25.15 5.74 0.52
C ARG A 333 25.92 7.01 0.81
N ASN A 334 26.65 7.52 -0.18
CA ASN A 334 27.65 8.55 0.05
C ASN A 334 27.08 9.96 -0.09
N ARG A 335 26.17 10.19 -1.04
CA ARG A 335 25.54 11.51 -1.24
C ARG A 335 24.33 11.69 -0.34
N PHE A 336 23.44 10.70 -0.27
CA PHE A 336 22.20 10.84 0.47
C PHE A 336 22.22 10.26 1.89
N GLY A 337 23.30 9.55 2.27
CA GLY A 337 23.50 9.05 3.62
C GLY A 337 22.61 7.86 4.00
N VAL A 338 22.06 7.14 3.04
CA VAL A 338 21.21 5.99 3.31
C VAL A 338 22.03 4.83 3.86
N GLU A 339 21.77 4.45 5.09
CA GLU A 339 22.54 3.41 5.80
C GLU A 339 22.14 1.99 5.41
N ARG A 340 20.83 1.78 5.17
CA ARG A 340 20.28 0.47 4.87
C ARG A 340 19.55 0.47 3.53
N ILE A 341 20.14 -0.24 2.57
CA ILE A 341 19.59 -0.43 1.23
C ILE A 341 19.32 -1.92 1.04
N ILE A 342 18.07 -2.29 0.81
CA ILE A 342 17.64 -3.67 0.58
C ILE A 342 17.04 -3.78 -0.80
N GLU A 343 17.69 -4.56 -1.63
CA GLU A 343 17.22 -4.91 -2.96
C GLU A 343 16.39 -6.19 -2.88
N ILE A 344 15.23 -6.19 -3.51
CA ILE A 344 14.35 -7.34 -3.59
C ILE A 344 14.20 -7.81 -5.04
N TYR A 345 13.92 -9.10 -5.19
CA TYR A 345 13.52 -9.69 -6.46
C TYR A 345 12.33 -10.61 -6.24
N GLY A 346 11.26 -10.38 -6.97
CA GLY A 346 10.04 -11.18 -6.92
C GLY A 346 9.06 -10.79 -8.02
N ALA A 347 8.04 -11.61 -8.20
CA ALA A 347 6.91 -11.33 -9.08
C ALA A 347 5.63 -11.18 -8.27
N SER A 348 4.72 -10.32 -8.72
CA SER A 348 3.43 -10.11 -8.04
C SER A 348 2.62 -11.41 -7.94
N GLU A 349 2.68 -12.25 -8.96
CA GLU A 349 2.04 -13.56 -9.00
C GLU A 349 2.80 -14.63 -8.19
N GLY A 350 4.11 -14.40 -7.92
CA GLY A 350 4.98 -15.36 -7.25
C GLY A 350 4.72 -15.47 -5.76
N ASN A 351 5.09 -16.62 -5.20
CA ASN A 351 5.05 -16.87 -3.76
C ASN A 351 6.44 -16.84 -3.11
N ALA A 352 7.48 -16.51 -3.88
CA ALA A 352 8.85 -16.40 -3.42
C ALA A 352 9.36 -14.97 -3.60
N LEU A 353 10.02 -14.47 -2.56
CA LEU A 353 10.68 -13.19 -2.54
C LEU A 353 12.14 -13.38 -2.15
N PHE A 354 13.06 -12.90 -2.96
CA PHE A 354 14.47 -12.86 -2.61
C PHE A 354 14.85 -11.47 -2.11
N MET A 355 15.60 -11.40 -1.04
CA MET A 355 16.05 -10.15 -0.43
C MET A 355 17.55 -10.14 -0.23
N ASN A 356 18.22 -9.08 -0.67
CA ASN A 356 19.62 -8.83 -0.34
C ASN A 356 19.72 -8.19 1.04
N LEU A 357 19.68 -9.02 2.09
CA LEU A 357 19.74 -8.56 3.48
C LEU A 357 21.13 -8.11 3.90
N LEU A 358 22.17 -8.45 3.14
CA LEU A 358 23.55 -8.09 3.46
C LEU A 358 23.88 -6.61 3.21
N ASN A 359 22.94 -5.84 2.64
CA ASN A 359 23.09 -4.40 2.42
C ASN A 359 24.37 -4.09 1.60
N LYS A 360 24.58 -4.85 0.52
CA LYS A 360 25.75 -4.78 -0.36
C LYS A 360 25.30 -4.91 -1.81
N ASP A 361 25.93 -4.12 -2.70
CA ASP A 361 25.75 -4.17 -4.15
C ASP A 361 26.16 -5.52 -4.79
#